data_d48528a468129eef9bf55049baf15df1
#
_entry.id   d48528a468129eef9bf55049baf15df1
#
_cell.length_a   1.000
_cell.length_b   1.000
_cell.length_c   1.000
_cell.angle_alpha   90.00
_cell.angle_beta   90.00
_cell.angle_gamma   90.00
#
_symmetry.space_group_name_H-M   'P 1'
#
loop_
_entity.id
_entity.type
_entity.pdbx_description
1 polymer ?
#
loop_
_entity_poly.entity_id
_entity_poly.type
_entity_poly.pdbx_seq_one_letter_code
_entity_poly.pdbx_strand_id
1 'polypeptide(L)'
;MRSTGLVFFADDSQAVHLLPLTYTMPPEEIRVGILTLAQKWAMVWNRRSLALSVNSRLLPDEKLLESVANLRDGQGLSYQDLPLLRVHGTGAEDAGVLEIEGIEWIPWVHEVNMIHYPEDIFLKNGREIKADLERMHRAGGEWVWPSWKERTSNDSHTAVYHPEQVWVHPTAKVSAAVLDATDGPIWVGAHAEIMPGALVKGPMALGEHATLKMGAKIYGDTTVGPFCKVGGEVSNSVMH
;
A
#
# COMPACT_ATOMS: atom_id res chain seq x y z
N MET A 1 11.73 1.87 -17.10
CA MET A 1 10.66 1.01 -16.57
C MET A 1 9.98 0.34 -17.75
N ARG A 2 9.90 -0.99 -17.80
CA ARG A 2 9.14 -1.69 -18.83
C ARG A 2 7.66 -1.53 -18.47
N SER A 3 6.82 -1.11 -19.41
CA SER A 3 5.36 -1.08 -19.25
C SER A 3 4.90 -2.45 -18.75
N THR A 4 4.35 -2.51 -17.55
CA THR A 4 3.92 -3.76 -16.91
C THR A 4 2.61 -4.30 -17.46
N GLY A 5 2.04 -3.64 -18.49
CA GLY A 5 0.70 -3.95 -18.98
C GLY A 5 -0.39 -3.72 -17.91
N LEU A 6 -0.16 -2.80 -16.99
CA LEU A 6 -1.10 -2.41 -15.95
C LEU A 6 -1.63 -1.01 -16.27
N VAL A 7 -2.95 -0.89 -16.33
CA VAL A 7 -3.68 0.34 -16.63
C VAL A 7 -4.72 0.57 -15.53
N PHE A 8 -4.91 1.82 -15.10
CA PHE A 8 -5.94 2.18 -14.14
C PHE A 8 -7.06 2.96 -14.85
N PHE A 9 -8.29 2.64 -14.50
CA PHE A 9 -9.45 3.38 -14.93
C PHE A 9 -10.23 3.94 -13.73
N ALA A 10 -10.76 5.14 -13.88
CA ALA A 10 -11.64 5.75 -12.90
C ALA A 10 -13.10 5.53 -13.31
N ASP A 11 -13.94 5.29 -12.35
CA ASP A 11 -15.39 5.48 -12.48
C ASP A 11 -15.69 6.91 -12.03
N ASP A 12 -15.86 7.81 -12.98
CA ASP A 12 -16.02 9.25 -12.74
C ASP A 12 -17.19 9.57 -11.80
N SER A 13 -18.24 8.73 -11.82
CA SER A 13 -19.44 8.94 -10.99
C SER A 13 -19.14 8.82 -9.49
N GLN A 14 -18.13 8.04 -9.11
CA GLN A 14 -17.79 7.79 -7.70
C GLN A 14 -16.43 8.37 -7.28
N ALA A 15 -15.56 8.74 -8.21
CA ALA A 15 -14.29 9.38 -7.90
C ALA A 15 -14.48 10.74 -7.19
N VAL A 16 -15.62 11.38 -7.40
CA VAL A 16 -16.00 12.63 -6.72
C VAL A 16 -16.05 12.50 -5.19
N HIS A 17 -16.32 11.32 -4.65
CA HIS A 17 -16.35 11.09 -3.20
C HIS A 17 -14.98 11.16 -2.53
N LEU A 18 -13.89 11.08 -3.31
CA LEU A 18 -12.51 11.21 -2.81
C LEU A 18 -11.98 12.65 -2.87
N LEU A 19 -12.80 13.61 -3.29
CA LEU A 19 -12.42 15.02 -3.22
C LEU A 19 -12.27 15.47 -1.75
N PRO A 20 -11.30 16.37 -1.45
CA PRO A 20 -10.43 17.09 -2.37
C PRO A 20 -9.11 16.36 -2.73
N LEU A 21 -8.86 15.14 -2.24
CA LEU A 21 -7.59 14.43 -2.45
C LEU A 21 -7.28 14.23 -3.95
N THR A 22 -8.28 13.88 -4.72
CA THR A 22 -8.13 13.58 -6.16
C THR A 22 -8.04 14.82 -7.07
N TYR A 23 -8.03 16.04 -6.50
CA TYR A 23 -7.64 17.23 -7.27
C TYR A 23 -6.14 17.28 -7.60
N THR A 24 -5.32 16.68 -6.74
CA THR A 24 -3.86 16.79 -6.85
C THR A 24 -3.17 15.50 -7.24
N MET A 25 -3.86 14.37 -7.08
CA MET A 25 -3.33 13.04 -7.42
C MET A 25 -4.45 12.14 -7.93
N PRO A 26 -4.16 11.23 -8.88
CA PRO A 26 -5.15 10.25 -9.31
C PRO A 26 -5.38 9.21 -8.19
N PRO A 27 -6.56 8.57 -8.14
CA PRO A 27 -6.91 7.65 -7.05
C PRO A 27 -5.92 6.51 -6.83
N GLU A 28 -5.31 5.97 -7.88
CA GLU A 28 -4.33 4.89 -7.79
C GLU A 28 -3.03 5.29 -7.08
N GLU A 29 -2.74 6.59 -7.00
CA GLU A 29 -1.59 7.11 -6.24
C GLU A 29 -1.90 7.33 -4.75
N ILE A 30 -3.15 7.15 -4.34
CA ILE A 30 -3.51 7.19 -2.92
C ILE A 30 -2.79 6.05 -2.19
N ARG A 31 -2.15 6.41 -1.08
CA ARG A 31 -1.48 5.47 -0.18
C ARG A 31 -2.46 4.96 0.88
N VAL A 32 -2.48 3.64 1.05
CA VAL A 32 -3.18 2.95 2.14
C VAL A 32 -2.28 1.79 2.56
N GLY A 33 -1.77 1.81 3.77
CA GLY A 33 -0.68 0.92 4.17
C GLY A 33 0.68 1.51 3.83
N ILE A 34 1.62 0.68 3.43
CA ILE A 34 2.99 1.06 3.04
C ILE A 34 3.02 1.60 1.61
N LEU A 35 2.25 1.00 0.73
CA LEU A 35 2.26 1.19 -0.71
C LEU A 35 1.07 2.03 -1.20
N THR A 36 1.21 2.68 -2.36
CA THR A 36 0.06 3.22 -3.11
C THR A 36 -0.74 2.09 -3.76
N LEU A 37 -1.98 2.35 -4.18
CA LEU A 37 -2.79 1.36 -4.88
C LEU A 37 -2.06 0.86 -6.14
N ALA A 38 -1.47 1.78 -6.92
CA ALA A 38 -0.70 1.44 -8.10
C ALA A 38 0.48 0.52 -7.78
N GLN A 39 1.23 0.81 -6.72
CA GLN A 39 2.35 -0.03 -6.28
C GLN A 39 1.92 -1.42 -5.86
N LYS A 40 0.78 -1.55 -5.15
CA LYS A 40 0.21 -2.84 -4.76
C LYS A 40 -0.10 -3.71 -5.98
N TRP A 41 -0.80 -3.15 -6.96
CA TRP A 41 -1.14 -3.87 -8.19
C TRP A 41 0.08 -4.20 -9.04
N ALA A 42 1.06 -3.29 -9.16
CA ALA A 42 2.31 -3.56 -9.86
C ALA A 42 3.12 -4.69 -9.23
N MET A 43 3.04 -4.85 -7.90
CA MET A 43 3.72 -5.92 -7.18
C MET A 43 3.09 -7.30 -7.39
N VAL A 44 1.76 -7.37 -7.52
CA VAL A 44 1.05 -8.64 -7.64
C VAL A 44 0.78 -9.06 -9.09
N TRP A 45 0.80 -8.12 -10.05
CA TRP A 45 0.57 -8.42 -11.46
C TRP A 45 1.87 -8.81 -12.17
N ASN A 46 1.98 -10.07 -12.58
CA ASN A 46 3.21 -10.60 -13.21
C ASN A 46 2.98 -11.33 -14.54
N ARG A 47 1.76 -11.29 -15.11
CA ARG A 47 1.45 -11.97 -16.38
C ARG A 47 1.99 -11.18 -17.56
N ARG A 48 3.06 -11.67 -18.20
CA ARG A 48 3.78 -10.96 -19.28
C ARG A 48 3.04 -10.90 -20.62
N SER A 49 2.08 -11.81 -20.84
CA SER A 49 1.37 -11.93 -22.13
C SER A 49 0.01 -11.24 -22.13
N LEU A 50 -0.42 -10.72 -21.02
CA LEU A 50 -1.72 -10.05 -20.85
C LEU A 50 -1.53 -8.75 -20.09
N ALA A 51 -2.35 -7.77 -20.41
CA ALA A 51 -2.48 -6.53 -19.66
C ALA A 51 -3.68 -6.62 -18.70
N LEU A 52 -3.64 -5.85 -17.63
CA LEU A 52 -4.69 -5.74 -16.63
C LEU A 52 -5.15 -4.30 -16.51
N SER A 53 -6.42 -4.05 -16.77
CA SER A 53 -7.05 -2.77 -16.44
C SER A 53 -7.77 -2.93 -15.10
N VAL A 54 -7.52 -2.03 -14.15
CA VAL A 54 -8.00 -2.10 -12.77
C VAL A 54 -8.73 -0.81 -12.41
N ASN A 55 -9.85 -0.94 -11.70
CA ASN A 55 -10.48 0.22 -11.08
C ASN A 55 -9.49 0.88 -10.09
N SER A 56 -9.24 2.17 -10.29
CA SER A 56 -8.19 2.93 -9.58
C SER A 56 -8.35 2.99 -8.06
N ARG A 57 -9.51 2.60 -7.53
CA ARG A 57 -9.82 2.57 -6.09
C ARG A 57 -9.79 1.17 -5.48
N LEU A 58 -9.55 0.13 -6.29
CA LEU A 58 -9.59 -1.27 -5.89
C LEU A 58 -8.29 -1.68 -5.18
N LEU A 59 -8.42 -2.26 -4.00
CA LEU A 59 -7.31 -2.87 -3.25
C LEU A 59 -7.21 -4.36 -3.60
N PRO A 60 -6.01 -4.89 -3.89
CA PRO A 60 -5.86 -6.32 -4.16
C PRO A 60 -6.00 -7.11 -2.86
N ASP A 61 -6.81 -8.18 -2.88
CA ASP A 61 -6.87 -9.20 -1.85
C ASP A 61 -6.62 -10.60 -2.43
N GLU A 62 -6.41 -11.59 -1.57
CA GLU A 62 -6.03 -12.95 -2.02
C GLU A 62 -7.10 -13.60 -2.90
N LYS A 63 -8.38 -13.50 -2.54
CA LYS A 63 -9.47 -14.09 -3.31
C LYS A 63 -9.60 -13.47 -4.69
N LEU A 64 -9.46 -12.14 -4.73
CA LEU A 64 -9.49 -11.39 -5.99
C LEU A 64 -8.31 -11.81 -6.88
N LEU A 65 -7.09 -11.92 -6.32
CA LEU A 65 -5.91 -12.32 -7.07
C LEU A 65 -6.00 -13.77 -7.60
N GLU A 66 -6.56 -14.69 -6.82
CA GLU A 66 -6.83 -16.07 -7.28
C GLU A 66 -7.80 -16.09 -8.47
N SER A 67 -8.84 -15.26 -8.42
CA SER A 67 -9.81 -15.17 -9.52
C SER A 67 -9.18 -14.53 -10.77
N VAL A 68 -8.44 -13.46 -10.60
CA VAL A 68 -7.72 -12.76 -11.69
C VAL A 68 -6.73 -13.69 -12.39
N ALA A 69 -6.06 -14.57 -11.64
CA ALA A 69 -5.13 -15.55 -12.22
C ALA A 69 -5.79 -16.51 -13.22
N ASN A 70 -7.10 -16.74 -13.09
CA ASN A 70 -7.88 -17.65 -13.94
C ASN A 70 -8.58 -16.95 -15.11
N LEU A 71 -8.59 -15.62 -15.16
CA LEU A 71 -9.21 -14.86 -16.25
C LEU A 71 -8.45 -15.04 -17.57
N ARG A 72 -9.22 -15.06 -18.66
CA ARG A 72 -8.73 -15.10 -20.05
C ARG A 72 -8.80 -13.71 -20.66
N ASP A 73 -8.16 -13.58 -21.81
CA ASP A 73 -8.28 -12.39 -22.65
C ASP A 73 -9.76 -12.07 -22.94
N GLY A 74 -10.15 -10.81 -22.78
CA GLY A 74 -11.52 -10.34 -22.95
C GLY A 74 -12.47 -10.62 -21.77
N GLN A 75 -11.97 -11.16 -20.65
CA GLN A 75 -12.78 -11.37 -19.45
C GLN A 75 -12.50 -10.32 -18.37
N GLY A 76 -13.54 -10.00 -17.59
CA GLY A 76 -13.44 -9.08 -16.46
C GLY A 76 -14.28 -9.50 -15.26
N LEU A 77 -14.04 -8.91 -14.12
CA LEU A 77 -14.83 -9.06 -12.90
C LEU A 77 -15.65 -7.79 -12.68
N SER A 78 -16.93 -7.96 -12.32
CA SER A 78 -17.82 -6.86 -11.93
C SER A 78 -18.54 -7.16 -10.62
N TYR A 79 -18.85 -6.13 -9.86
CA TYR A 79 -19.63 -6.22 -8.62
C TYR A 79 -20.81 -5.26 -8.69
N GLN A 80 -22.05 -5.78 -8.69
CA GLN A 80 -23.26 -4.97 -8.79
C GLN A 80 -23.20 -3.93 -9.93
N ASP A 81 -22.84 -4.41 -11.13
CA ASP A 81 -22.63 -3.61 -12.34
C ASP A 81 -21.41 -2.66 -12.32
N LEU A 82 -20.67 -2.59 -11.23
CA LEU A 82 -19.42 -1.85 -11.16
C LEU A 82 -18.27 -2.69 -11.73
N PRO A 83 -17.60 -2.27 -12.80
CA PRO A 83 -16.38 -2.91 -13.28
C PRO A 83 -15.27 -2.82 -12.23
N LEU A 84 -14.71 -3.97 -11.85
CA LEU A 84 -13.59 -4.04 -10.90
C LEU A 84 -12.26 -4.07 -11.64
N LEU A 85 -12.14 -4.98 -12.60
CA LEU A 85 -10.93 -5.16 -13.41
C LEU A 85 -11.24 -5.99 -14.66
N ARG A 86 -10.35 -5.92 -15.65
CA ARG A 86 -10.39 -6.76 -16.85
C ARG A 86 -8.98 -7.17 -17.29
N VAL A 87 -8.91 -8.31 -17.97
CA VAL A 87 -7.69 -8.81 -18.61
C VAL A 87 -7.82 -8.66 -20.13
N HIS A 88 -6.76 -8.17 -20.80
CA HIS A 88 -6.75 -8.00 -22.25
C HIS A 88 -5.36 -8.27 -22.84
N GLY A 89 -5.29 -8.49 -24.16
CA GLY A 89 -4.03 -8.70 -24.86
C GLY A 89 -3.08 -7.51 -24.76
N THR A 90 -1.78 -7.75 -24.68
CA THR A 90 -0.76 -6.70 -24.70
C THR A 90 -0.68 -6.09 -26.09
N GLY A 91 -1.02 -4.83 -26.25
CA GLY A 91 -0.98 -4.11 -27.54
C GLY A 91 -2.22 -3.26 -27.82
N ALA A 92 -3.28 -3.40 -27.04
CA ALA A 92 -4.33 -2.41 -27.00
C ALA A 92 -3.78 -1.21 -26.23
N GLU A 93 -3.43 -0.12 -26.94
CA GLU A 93 -3.15 1.18 -26.33
C GLU A 93 -4.46 1.71 -25.75
N ASP A 94 -4.79 1.28 -24.54
CA ASP A 94 -5.97 1.75 -23.84
C ASP A 94 -5.66 3.07 -23.14
N ALA A 95 -6.12 4.11 -23.75
CA ALA A 95 -6.12 5.45 -23.20
C ALA A 95 -7.18 5.59 -22.10
N GLY A 96 -7.01 4.90 -20.96
CA GLY A 96 -7.75 5.22 -19.73
C GLY A 96 -9.30 5.17 -19.77
N VAL A 97 -9.89 4.87 -20.93
CA VAL A 97 -11.34 4.73 -21.10
C VAL A 97 -11.70 3.25 -21.13
N LEU A 98 -12.58 2.87 -20.23
CA LEU A 98 -13.11 1.51 -20.20
C LEU A 98 -14.05 1.31 -21.39
N GLU A 99 -13.58 0.74 -22.49
CA GLU A 99 -14.48 0.18 -23.50
C GLU A 99 -15.13 -1.08 -22.88
N ILE A 100 -16.41 -0.98 -22.58
CA ILE A 100 -17.18 -2.05 -21.91
C ILE A 100 -17.70 -3.05 -22.95
N GLU A 101 -17.75 -2.68 -24.23
CA GLU A 101 -18.25 -3.52 -25.31
C GLU A 101 -17.32 -4.70 -25.59
N GLY A 102 -17.90 -5.90 -25.70
CA GLY A 102 -17.16 -7.13 -26.05
C GLY A 102 -16.45 -7.81 -24.87
N ILE A 103 -16.63 -7.33 -23.64
CA ILE A 103 -16.05 -7.96 -22.43
C ILE A 103 -17.06 -8.96 -21.85
N GLU A 104 -16.60 -10.17 -21.56
CA GLU A 104 -17.33 -11.15 -20.77
C GLU A 104 -17.17 -10.82 -19.28
N TRP A 105 -18.18 -10.19 -18.69
CA TRP A 105 -18.18 -9.83 -17.27
C TRP A 105 -18.63 -11.00 -16.41
N ILE A 106 -17.75 -11.42 -15.50
CA ILE A 106 -18.01 -12.47 -14.50
C ILE A 106 -18.39 -11.77 -13.19
N PRO A 107 -19.59 -12.06 -12.63
CA PRO A 107 -20.02 -11.45 -11.39
C PRO A 107 -19.12 -11.84 -10.21
N TRP A 108 -18.59 -10.82 -9.48
CA TRP A 108 -17.90 -11.00 -8.23
C TRP A 108 -18.91 -11.12 -7.09
N VAL A 109 -18.86 -12.21 -6.34
CA VAL A 109 -19.86 -12.55 -5.31
C VAL A 109 -19.38 -12.31 -3.88
N HIS A 110 -18.13 -11.87 -3.72
CA HIS A 110 -17.53 -11.58 -2.41
C HIS A 110 -17.54 -10.07 -2.14
N GLU A 111 -17.26 -9.71 -0.88
CA GLU A 111 -17.04 -8.31 -0.51
C GLU A 111 -15.87 -7.71 -1.31
N VAL A 112 -16.03 -6.45 -1.72
CA VAL A 112 -15.02 -5.73 -2.50
C VAL A 112 -14.22 -4.85 -1.57
N ASN A 113 -12.90 -5.04 -1.54
CA ASN A 113 -11.99 -4.18 -0.80
C ASN A 113 -11.63 -2.95 -1.66
N MET A 114 -12.33 -1.84 -1.43
CA MET A 114 -12.23 -0.64 -2.26
C MET A 114 -12.22 0.62 -1.40
N ILE A 115 -11.61 1.68 -1.90
CA ILE A 115 -11.65 3.02 -1.29
C ILE A 115 -12.83 3.77 -1.89
N HIS A 116 -13.88 3.97 -1.10
CA HIS A 116 -15.07 4.72 -1.50
C HIS A 116 -15.01 6.18 -1.04
N TYR A 117 -14.54 6.40 0.19
CA TYR A 117 -14.50 7.69 0.86
C TYR A 117 -13.12 7.94 1.48
N PRO A 118 -12.75 9.19 1.77
CA PRO A 118 -11.47 9.52 2.42
C PRO A 118 -11.23 8.78 3.74
N GLU A 119 -12.28 8.50 4.50
CA GLU A 119 -12.19 7.75 5.75
C GLU A 119 -11.75 6.29 5.57
N ASP A 120 -12.04 5.67 4.43
CA ASP A 120 -11.57 4.32 4.14
C ASP A 120 -10.04 4.23 4.17
N ILE A 121 -9.35 5.33 3.84
CA ILE A 121 -7.90 5.39 3.79
C ILE A 121 -7.31 5.07 5.16
N PHE A 122 -7.75 5.76 6.22
CA PHE A 122 -7.22 5.54 7.56
C PHE A 122 -7.88 4.35 8.27
N LEU A 123 -9.15 4.04 8.00
CA LEU A 123 -9.83 2.88 8.58
C LEU A 123 -9.24 1.54 8.10
N LYS A 124 -8.78 1.48 6.86
CA LYS A 124 -8.15 0.28 6.28
C LYS A 124 -6.64 0.24 6.49
N ASN A 125 -6.01 1.34 6.93
CA ASN A 125 -4.56 1.53 6.93
C ASN A 125 -3.79 0.45 7.68
N GLY A 126 -4.16 0.16 8.92
CA GLY A 126 -3.45 -0.83 9.73
C GLY A 126 -3.50 -2.25 9.15
N ARG A 127 -4.65 -2.66 8.60
CA ARG A 127 -4.80 -3.92 7.88
C ARG A 127 -3.91 -3.94 6.63
N GLU A 128 -3.88 -2.85 5.89
CA GLU A 128 -3.10 -2.75 4.65
C GLU A 128 -1.59 -2.67 4.91
N ILE A 129 -1.13 -2.10 6.04
CA ILE A 129 0.29 -2.19 6.44
C ILE A 129 0.72 -3.66 6.59
N LYS A 130 -0.09 -4.48 7.27
CA LYS A 130 0.17 -5.92 7.45
C LYS A 130 0.18 -6.65 6.10
N ALA A 131 -0.83 -6.42 5.27
CA ALA A 131 -0.96 -7.05 3.97
C ALA A 131 0.17 -6.64 2.99
N ASP A 132 0.61 -5.37 3.03
CA ASP A 132 1.73 -4.91 2.22
C ASP A 132 3.04 -5.57 2.59
N LEU A 133 3.31 -5.75 3.88
CA LEU A 133 4.51 -6.49 4.33
C LEU A 133 4.49 -7.94 3.81
N GLU A 134 3.35 -8.61 3.86
CA GLU A 134 3.23 -9.96 3.30
C GLU A 134 3.46 -9.97 1.78
N ARG A 135 2.91 -8.99 1.03
CA ARG A 135 3.14 -8.83 -0.42
C ARG A 135 4.63 -8.61 -0.71
N MET A 136 5.27 -7.71 0.03
CA MET A 136 6.69 -7.41 -0.10
C MET A 136 7.56 -8.64 0.19
N HIS A 137 7.28 -9.39 1.24
CA HIS A 137 8.01 -10.62 1.55
C HIS A 137 7.82 -11.70 0.47
N ARG A 138 6.63 -11.86 -0.08
CA ARG A 138 6.39 -12.78 -1.21
C ARG A 138 7.10 -12.34 -2.49
N ALA A 139 7.17 -11.05 -2.76
CA ALA A 139 7.87 -10.50 -3.93
C ALA A 139 9.39 -10.62 -3.81
N GLY A 140 9.94 -10.56 -2.60
CA GLY A 140 11.36 -10.63 -2.34
C GLY A 140 12.15 -9.41 -2.85
N GLY A 141 13.46 -9.58 -3.02
CA GLY A 141 14.32 -8.56 -3.62
C GLY A 141 14.58 -7.36 -2.70
N GLU A 142 14.56 -6.17 -3.28
CA GLU A 142 14.87 -4.91 -2.59
C GLU A 142 13.89 -4.50 -1.48
N TRP A 143 12.75 -5.18 -1.39
CA TRP A 143 11.72 -4.93 -0.40
C TRP A 143 11.91 -5.68 0.90
N VAL A 144 12.87 -6.63 0.95
CA VAL A 144 13.10 -7.49 2.11
C VAL A 144 14.44 -7.16 2.75
N TRP A 145 14.43 -6.69 3.96
CA TRP A 145 15.61 -6.51 4.81
C TRP A 145 15.41 -7.16 6.17
N PRO A 146 16.53 -7.41 6.89
CA PRO A 146 16.46 -8.10 8.18
C PRO A 146 15.56 -7.35 9.17
N SER A 147 14.84 -8.11 9.99
CA SER A 147 14.15 -7.56 11.15
C SER A 147 15.13 -6.95 12.15
N TRP A 148 14.64 -6.14 13.06
CA TRP A 148 15.47 -5.56 14.14
C TRP A 148 16.23 -6.63 14.93
N LYS A 149 15.61 -7.79 15.13
CA LYS A 149 16.22 -8.94 15.81
C LYS A 149 17.44 -9.50 15.07
N GLU A 150 17.43 -9.44 13.75
CA GLU A 150 18.47 -10.01 12.88
C GLU A 150 19.58 -9.02 12.52
N ARG A 151 19.42 -7.74 12.83
CA ARG A 151 20.39 -6.69 12.52
C ARG A 151 21.65 -6.86 13.36
N THR A 152 22.80 -6.65 12.73
CA THR A 152 24.11 -6.72 13.38
C THR A 152 24.52 -5.42 14.08
N SER A 153 23.88 -4.31 13.77
CA SER A 153 24.17 -2.99 14.37
C SER A 153 22.86 -2.26 14.69
N ASN A 154 22.48 -2.29 15.96
CA ASN A 154 21.33 -1.54 16.48
C ASN A 154 21.82 -0.46 17.45
N ASP A 155 21.05 0.64 17.55
CA ASP A 155 21.28 1.60 18.63
C ASP A 155 20.96 0.95 19.99
N SER A 156 21.94 0.95 20.87
CA SER A 156 21.82 0.34 22.20
C SER A 156 20.88 1.06 23.16
N HIS A 157 20.47 2.30 22.82
CA HIS A 157 19.57 3.11 23.61
C HIS A 157 18.11 3.05 23.12
N THR A 158 17.86 2.31 22.05
CA THR A 158 16.50 2.09 21.52
C THR A 158 15.90 0.84 22.13
N ALA A 159 14.76 0.99 22.81
CA ALA A 159 13.97 -0.13 23.32
C ALA A 159 13.04 -0.68 22.25
N VAL A 160 13.02 -2.00 22.06
CA VAL A 160 12.17 -2.62 21.02
C VAL A 160 11.40 -3.80 21.63
N TYR A 161 10.08 -3.76 21.49
CA TYR A 161 9.17 -4.85 21.83
C TYR A 161 8.77 -5.58 20.54
N HIS A 162 8.82 -6.91 20.54
CA HIS A 162 8.62 -7.77 19.37
C HIS A 162 9.54 -7.41 18.19
N PRO A 163 10.87 -7.50 18.38
CA PRO A 163 11.87 -7.08 17.40
C PRO A 163 11.81 -7.86 16.09
N GLU A 164 11.20 -9.04 16.07
CA GLU A 164 10.91 -9.82 14.86
C GLU A 164 9.82 -9.21 13.96
N GLN A 165 9.02 -8.28 14.48
CA GLN A 165 8.00 -7.54 13.75
C GLN A 165 8.40 -6.09 13.44
N VAL A 166 9.68 -5.75 13.61
CA VAL A 166 10.21 -4.41 13.32
C VAL A 166 11.22 -4.51 12.17
N TRP A 167 10.89 -3.95 11.02
CA TRP A 167 11.75 -3.91 9.85
C TRP A 167 12.26 -2.49 9.62
N VAL A 168 13.57 -2.33 9.64
CA VAL A 168 14.22 -1.03 9.47
C VAL A 168 15.25 -1.12 8.36
N HIS A 169 15.08 -0.31 7.30
CA HIS A 169 16.01 -0.31 6.18
C HIS A 169 17.45 -0.05 6.66
N PRO A 170 18.48 -0.68 6.05
CA PRO A 170 19.88 -0.52 6.49
C PRO A 170 20.38 0.92 6.51
N THR A 171 19.87 1.79 5.63
CA THR A 171 20.22 3.21 5.57
C THR A 171 19.42 4.11 6.51
N ALA A 172 18.35 3.59 7.14
CA ALA A 172 17.55 4.36 8.07
C ALA A 172 18.24 4.51 9.43
N LYS A 173 17.98 5.65 10.08
CA LYS A 173 18.52 5.99 11.39
C LYS A 173 17.44 5.90 12.46
N VAL A 174 17.73 5.17 13.53
CA VAL A 174 16.87 5.10 14.71
C VAL A 174 17.75 5.37 15.92
N SER A 175 17.40 6.34 16.74
CA SER A 175 18.22 6.74 17.87
C SER A 175 17.39 6.96 19.13
N ALA A 176 17.73 6.29 20.23
CA ALA A 176 17.15 6.46 21.56
C ALA A 176 15.61 6.57 21.55
N ALA A 177 14.95 5.65 20.87
CA ALA A 177 13.51 5.61 20.67
C ALA A 177 12.89 4.39 21.37
N VAL A 178 11.56 4.31 21.40
CA VAL A 178 10.81 3.11 21.78
C VAL A 178 9.99 2.65 20.60
N LEU A 179 10.20 1.41 20.17
CA LEU A 179 9.46 0.77 19.08
C LEU A 179 8.66 -0.40 19.67
N ASP A 180 7.34 -0.27 19.68
CA ASP A 180 6.44 -1.30 20.23
C ASP A 180 5.61 -1.93 19.11
N ALA A 181 6.00 -3.11 18.66
CA ALA A 181 5.32 -3.88 17.65
C ALA A 181 4.34 -4.94 18.21
N THR A 182 3.90 -4.79 19.47
CA THR A 182 2.99 -5.75 20.13
C THR A 182 1.66 -5.91 19.38
N ASP A 183 1.08 -4.82 18.87
CA ASP A 183 -0.23 -4.85 18.19
C ASP A 183 -0.10 -4.98 16.65
N GLY A 184 1.12 -4.88 16.14
CA GLY A 184 1.38 -5.04 14.71
C GLY A 184 2.75 -4.52 14.29
N PRO A 185 3.10 -4.72 13.02
CA PRO A 185 4.43 -4.47 12.51
C PRO A 185 4.80 -2.99 12.48
N ILE A 186 6.10 -2.72 12.58
CA ILE A 186 6.71 -1.41 12.32
C ILE A 186 7.65 -1.55 11.13
N TRP A 187 7.41 -0.76 10.09
CA TRP A 187 8.22 -0.71 8.89
C TRP A 187 8.83 0.67 8.69
N VAL A 188 10.15 0.73 8.48
CA VAL A 188 10.91 1.98 8.33
C VAL A 188 11.70 1.93 7.03
N GLY A 189 11.36 2.80 6.09
CA GLY A 189 11.93 2.87 4.75
C GLY A 189 13.34 3.43 4.68
N ALA A 190 13.89 3.46 3.47
CA ALA A 190 15.24 3.92 3.19
C ALA A 190 15.45 5.38 3.62
N HIS A 191 16.62 5.68 4.21
CA HIS A 191 17.01 7.02 4.65
C HIS A 191 16.02 7.71 5.61
N ALA A 192 15.03 6.98 6.13
CA ALA A 192 14.12 7.52 7.14
C ALA A 192 14.84 7.74 8.48
N GLU A 193 14.33 8.63 9.30
CA GLU A 193 14.92 8.97 10.58
C GLU A 193 13.89 8.96 11.70
N ILE A 194 14.17 8.21 12.77
CA ILE A 194 13.44 8.25 14.03
C ILE A 194 14.37 8.89 15.08
N MET A 195 14.03 10.13 15.46
CA MET A 195 14.84 10.93 16.37
C MET A 195 14.65 10.53 17.84
N PRO A 196 15.58 10.91 18.72
CA PRO A 196 15.55 10.57 20.14
C PRO A 196 14.24 10.91 20.85
N GLY A 197 13.82 10.02 21.72
CA GLY A 197 12.60 10.18 22.52
C GLY A 197 11.30 9.88 21.78
N ALA A 198 11.35 9.48 20.52
CA ALA A 198 10.15 9.06 19.80
C ALA A 198 9.59 7.74 20.37
N LEU A 199 8.26 7.69 20.55
CA LEU A 199 7.51 6.52 20.99
C LEU A 199 6.62 6.06 19.83
N VAL A 200 6.86 4.86 19.34
CA VAL A 200 6.19 4.34 18.13
C VAL A 200 5.50 3.03 18.44
N LYS A 201 4.19 2.97 18.20
CA LYS A 201 3.37 1.77 18.33
C LYS A 201 2.93 1.30 16.94
N GLY A 202 3.07 0.01 16.66
CA GLY A 202 2.59 -0.62 15.42
C GLY A 202 1.08 -0.95 15.45
N PRO A 203 0.45 -1.20 14.29
CA PRO A 203 1.05 -1.18 12.96
C PRO A 203 1.43 0.24 12.52
N MET A 204 2.65 0.42 12.01
CA MET A 204 3.14 1.73 11.58
C MET A 204 4.08 1.62 10.39
N ALA A 205 3.96 2.53 9.44
CA ALA A 205 4.88 2.66 8.31
C ALA A 205 5.50 4.06 8.26
N LEU A 206 6.83 4.13 8.16
CA LEU A 206 7.60 5.35 7.95
C LEU A 206 8.25 5.29 6.57
N GLY A 207 7.81 6.10 5.64
CA GLY A 207 8.26 6.13 4.26
C GLY A 207 9.72 6.56 4.08
N GLU A 208 10.20 6.42 2.86
CA GLU A 208 11.55 6.80 2.48
C GLU A 208 11.80 8.30 2.77
N HIS A 209 12.97 8.63 3.33
CA HIS A 209 13.36 10.00 3.73
C HIS A 209 12.40 10.70 4.71
N ALA A 210 11.45 9.99 5.28
CA ALA A 210 10.55 10.57 6.27
C ALA A 210 11.23 10.70 7.65
N THR A 211 10.74 11.62 8.47
CA THR A 211 11.34 11.89 9.79
C THR A 211 10.28 11.92 10.87
N LEU A 212 10.48 11.14 11.93
CA LEU A 212 9.82 11.35 13.21
C LEU A 212 10.70 12.25 14.07
N LYS A 213 10.18 13.44 14.40
CA LYS A 213 10.90 14.44 15.21
C LYS A 213 11.06 13.97 16.64
N MET A 214 11.99 14.61 17.37
CA MET A 214 12.24 14.32 18.80
C MET A 214 10.94 14.34 19.61
N GLY A 215 10.74 13.31 20.42
CA GLY A 215 9.59 13.18 21.29
C GLY A 215 8.24 12.92 20.60
N ALA A 216 8.23 12.60 19.29
CA ALA A 216 7.01 12.24 18.59
C ALA A 216 6.37 10.99 19.21
N LYS A 217 5.04 10.96 19.33
CA LYS A 217 4.27 9.83 19.79
C LYS A 217 3.36 9.35 18.69
N ILE A 218 3.65 8.20 18.13
CA ILE A 218 2.89 7.60 17.03
C ILE A 218 2.14 6.40 17.57
N TYR A 219 0.84 6.50 17.54
CA TYR A 219 -0.05 5.37 17.83
C TYR A 219 -0.31 4.56 16.56
N GLY A 220 -0.83 3.35 16.70
CA GLY A 220 -1.02 2.39 15.61
C GLY A 220 -1.88 2.88 14.45
N ASP A 221 -1.94 2.07 13.43
CA ASP A 221 -2.66 2.30 12.18
C ASP A 221 -2.23 3.59 11.44
N THR A 222 -0.94 3.97 11.59
CA THR A 222 -0.40 5.23 11.07
C THR A 222 0.63 4.99 9.98
N THR A 223 0.50 5.73 8.86
CA THR A 223 1.49 5.80 7.79
C THR A 223 1.98 7.23 7.63
N VAL A 224 3.29 7.41 7.73
CA VAL A 224 3.99 8.65 7.38
C VAL A 224 4.65 8.43 6.03
N GLY A 225 4.11 9.04 4.98
CA GLY A 225 4.57 8.87 3.61
C GLY A 225 5.99 9.41 3.37
N PRO A 226 6.54 9.17 2.18
CA PRO A 226 7.90 9.61 1.83
C PRO A 226 8.10 11.12 2.02
N PHE A 227 9.29 11.51 2.49
CA PHE A 227 9.70 12.92 2.72
C PHE A 227 8.89 13.70 3.75
N CYS A 228 7.87 13.10 4.37
CA CYS A 228 7.08 13.74 5.42
C CYS A 228 7.89 13.90 6.73
N LYS A 229 7.62 14.97 7.47
CA LYS A 229 8.22 15.23 8.78
C LYS A 229 7.14 15.42 9.82
N VAL A 230 7.12 14.53 10.82
CA VAL A 230 6.04 14.46 11.80
C VAL A 230 6.57 14.63 13.21
N GLY A 231 5.83 15.37 14.03
CA GLY A 231 6.07 15.52 15.47
C GLY A 231 4.76 15.67 16.22
N GLY A 232 4.82 15.64 17.54
CA GLY A 232 3.62 15.65 18.38
C GLY A 232 2.99 14.27 18.54
N GLU A 233 1.69 14.22 18.74
CA GLU A 233 0.92 12.96 18.91
C GLU A 233 0.06 12.71 17.66
N VAL A 234 0.22 11.53 17.08
CA VAL A 234 -0.46 11.12 15.85
C VAL A 234 -1.03 9.72 16.02
N SER A 235 -2.26 9.53 15.59
CA SER A 235 -2.97 8.25 15.64
C SER A 235 -3.80 8.07 14.38
N ASN A 236 -3.87 6.83 13.88
CA ASN A 236 -4.80 6.41 12.82
C ASN A 236 -4.83 7.40 11.63
N SER A 237 -3.66 7.69 11.08
CA SER A 237 -3.46 8.75 10.08
C SER A 237 -2.63 8.27 8.91
N VAL A 238 -2.91 8.79 7.72
CA VAL A 238 -2.10 8.56 6.52
C VAL A 238 -1.66 9.92 5.97
N MET A 239 -0.35 10.11 5.83
CA MET A 239 0.27 11.29 5.23
C MET A 239 0.89 10.89 3.89
N HIS A 240 0.65 11.72 2.88
CA HIS A 240 1.12 11.50 1.51
C HIS A 240 2.32 12.37 1.17
#